data_226f36c18dba867e175246e6d98f543e
#
_entry.id   226f36c18dba867e175246e6d98f543e
#
_cell.length_a   1.000
_cell.length_b   1.000
_cell.length_c   1.000
_cell.angle_alpha   90.00
_cell.angle_beta   90.00
_cell.angle_gamma   90.00
#
_symmetry.space_group_name_H-M   'P 1'
#
loop_
_entity.id
_entity.type
_entity.pdbx_description
1 polymer ?
#
loop_
_entity_poly.entity_id
_entity_poly.type
_entity_poly.pdbx_seq_one_letter_code
_entity_poly.pdbx_strand_id
1 'polypeptide(L)'
;EVLMNLGLKGAMVLHGHGGLDELSLSGPNHIAFLKNGEIREFYLSPEDVGLKRAPLSSLLAYSPQENAKIALEIVNGKERGPKRDVVALNAGAAFLVTGTVKNFSDGVQFALQVIDKGLAADTLYRIVKFTNSIGEAA
;
A
#
# COMPACT_ATOMS: atom_id res chain seq x y z
N GLU A 1 16.10 -0.77 13.94
CA GLU A 1 17.39 -1.43 14.28
C GLU A 1 17.31 -2.95 14.13
N VAL A 2 16.29 -3.64 14.70
CA VAL A 2 16.20 -5.13 14.63
C VAL A 2 16.30 -5.63 13.19
N LEU A 3 15.52 -5.07 12.26
CA LEU A 3 15.54 -5.46 10.85
C LEU A 3 16.90 -5.23 10.20
N MET A 4 17.59 -4.15 10.56
CA MET A 4 18.95 -3.87 10.10
C MET A 4 19.94 -4.91 10.63
N ASN A 5 19.85 -5.27 11.92
CA ASN A 5 20.69 -6.30 12.55
C ASN A 5 20.44 -7.70 11.97
N LEU A 6 19.24 -7.96 11.45
CA LEU A 6 18.90 -9.17 10.70
C LEU A 6 19.42 -9.16 9.24
N GLY A 7 20.11 -8.11 8.83
CA GLY A 7 20.76 -8.01 7.51
C GLY A 7 19.86 -7.47 6.39
N LEU A 8 18.69 -6.90 6.70
CA LEU A 8 17.86 -6.27 5.68
C LEU A 8 18.54 -4.99 5.15
N LYS A 9 18.55 -4.83 3.83
CA LYS A 9 19.09 -3.64 3.14
C LYS A 9 18.07 -2.50 3.02
N GLY A 10 16.79 -2.83 3.05
CA GLY A 10 15.68 -1.89 3.00
C GLY A 10 14.49 -2.43 3.77
N ALA A 11 13.89 -1.59 4.60
CA ALA A 11 12.69 -1.89 5.35
C ALA A 11 11.98 -0.59 5.75
N MET A 12 10.68 -0.65 5.96
CA MET A 12 9.90 0.47 6.46
C MET A 12 9.00 -0.02 7.59
N VAL A 13 9.06 0.67 8.71
CA VAL A 13 8.15 0.47 9.85
C VAL A 13 7.22 1.66 9.91
N LEU A 14 5.94 1.39 9.93
CA LEU A 14 4.89 2.38 9.78
C LEU A 14 4.02 2.44 11.03
N HIS A 15 3.62 3.65 11.41
CA HIS A 15 2.55 3.90 12.35
C HIS A 15 1.61 4.95 11.76
N GLY A 16 0.45 4.48 11.30
CA GLY A 16 -0.53 5.34 10.62
C GLY A 16 -1.28 6.24 11.59
N HIS A 17 -1.64 7.43 11.11
CA HIS A 17 -2.47 8.34 11.88
C HIS A 17 -3.79 7.67 12.27
N GLY A 18 -4.19 7.83 13.54
CA GLY A 18 -5.37 7.17 14.10
C GLY A 18 -5.12 5.77 14.64
N GLY A 19 -3.84 5.35 14.75
CA GLY A 19 -3.45 4.06 15.34
C GLY A 19 -3.51 2.89 14.37
N LEU A 20 -3.46 3.17 13.05
CA LEU A 20 -3.39 2.12 12.03
C LEU A 20 -1.99 1.51 11.95
N ASP A 21 -1.93 0.22 11.67
CA ASP A 21 -0.72 -0.53 11.35
C ASP A 21 -0.25 -0.36 9.88
N GLU A 22 -0.95 0.50 9.12
CA GLU A 22 -0.69 0.88 7.73
C GLU A 22 -0.66 2.40 7.59
N LEU A 23 -0.18 2.93 6.47
CA LEU A 23 -0.29 4.36 6.17
C LEU A 23 -1.74 4.78 6.00
N SER A 24 -2.09 5.86 6.68
CA SER A 24 -3.45 6.41 6.77
C SER A 24 -3.60 7.66 5.91
N LEU A 25 -4.83 7.92 5.43
CA LEU A 25 -5.19 9.19 4.81
C LEU A 25 -5.72 10.22 5.83
N SER A 26 -5.87 9.86 7.12
CA SER A 26 -6.53 10.74 8.09
C SER A 26 -5.60 11.80 8.69
N GLY A 27 -4.29 11.68 8.49
CA GLY A 27 -3.30 12.63 9.02
C GLY A 27 -1.85 12.17 8.82
N PRO A 28 -0.90 12.79 9.54
CA PRO A 28 0.51 12.48 9.41
C PRO A 28 0.84 11.09 9.96
N ASN A 29 1.52 10.29 9.15
CA ASN A 29 1.99 8.95 9.47
C ASN A 29 3.43 9.01 9.95
N HIS A 30 3.79 8.29 11.01
CA HIS A 30 5.17 8.17 11.47
C HIS A 30 5.85 7.01 10.76
N ILE A 31 7.03 7.25 10.21
CA ILE A 31 7.77 6.30 9.38
C ILE A 31 9.20 6.20 9.86
N ALA A 32 9.68 4.97 10.11
CA ALA A 32 11.09 4.65 10.23
C ALA A 32 11.54 3.87 8.99
N PHE A 33 12.38 4.47 8.17
CA PHE A 33 12.85 3.93 6.90
C PHE A 33 14.31 3.53 6.97
N LEU A 34 14.58 2.22 6.87
CA LEU A 34 15.91 1.66 6.68
C LEU A 34 16.25 1.62 5.19
N LYS A 35 17.37 2.23 4.83
CA LYS A 35 17.93 2.16 3.48
C LYS A 35 19.46 2.18 3.54
N ASN A 36 20.11 1.17 2.97
CA ASN A 36 21.56 1.06 2.87
C ASN A 36 22.30 1.22 4.22
N GLY A 37 21.74 0.68 5.30
CA GLY A 37 22.34 0.74 6.63
C GLY A 37 22.04 2.01 7.42
N GLU A 38 21.29 2.96 6.85
CA GLU A 38 20.82 4.16 7.54
C GLU A 38 19.34 4.05 7.90
N ILE A 39 18.99 4.46 9.11
CA ILE A 39 17.60 4.60 9.55
C ILE A 39 17.25 6.07 9.62
N ARG A 40 16.18 6.47 8.93
CA ARG A 40 15.62 7.83 8.98
C ARG A 40 14.19 7.78 9.47
N GLU A 41 13.88 8.64 10.44
CA GLU A 41 12.52 8.80 10.95
C GLU A 41 11.95 10.12 10.49
N PHE A 42 10.70 10.09 10.04
CA PHE A 42 9.99 11.28 9.56
C PHE A 42 8.48 11.08 9.61
N TYR A 43 7.73 12.15 9.42
CA TYR A 43 6.29 12.13 9.23
C TYR A 43 5.95 12.37 7.76
N LEU A 44 4.90 11.67 7.29
CA LEU A 44 4.35 11.79 5.94
C LEU A 44 2.85 12.02 6.02
N SER A 45 2.39 13.16 5.52
CA SER A 45 0.97 13.44 5.33
C SER A 45 0.51 13.04 3.91
N PRO A 46 -0.77 12.70 3.71
CA PRO A 46 -1.29 12.38 2.38
C PRO A 46 -1.04 13.49 1.36
N GLU A 47 -1.12 14.74 1.79
CA GLU A 47 -0.91 15.92 0.97
C GLU A 47 0.52 16.02 0.41
N ASP A 48 1.52 15.52 1.14
CA ASP A 48 2.93 15.54 0.72
C ASP A 48 3.18 14.69 -0.53
N VAL A 49 2.25 13.78 -0.84
CA VAL A 49 2.33 12.88 -2.01
C VAL A 49 1.18 13.10 -3.00
N GLY A 50 0.47 14.23 -2.88
CA GLY A 50 -0.58 14.63 -3.81
C GLY A 50 -1.93 13.93 -3.59
N LEU A 51 -2.13 13.27 -2.44
CA LEU A 51 -3.40 12.66 -2.05
C LEU A 51 -4.21 13.61 -1.17
N LYS A 52 -5.52 13.42 -1.14
CA LYS A 52 -6.40 14.17 -0.25
C LYS A 52 -6.52 13.47 1.10
N ARG A 53 -6.57 14.27 2.16
CA ARG A 53 -6.92 13.76 3.48
C ARG A 53 -8.36 13.22 3.48
N ALA A 54 -8.56 12.09 4.16
CA ALA A 54 -9.86 11.46 4.30
C ALA A 54 -10.02 10.86 5.71
N PRO A 55 -11.21 10.93 6.30
CA PRO A 55 -11.47 10.35 7.62
C PRO A 55 -11.41 8.82 7.56
N LEU A 56 -11.03 8.17 8.66
CA LEU A 56 -11.00 6.70 8.75
C LEU A 56 -12.34 6.05 8.40
N SER A 57 -13.45 6.72 8.70
CA SER A 57 -14.80 6.24 8.36
C SER A 57 -15.01 6.01 6.86
N SER A 58 -14.27 6.70 5.99
CA SER A 58 -14.34 6.50 4.53
C SER A 58 -13.68 5.20 4.05
N LEU A 59 -12.89 4.55 4.91
CA LEU A 59 -12.18 3.31 4.60
C LEU A 59 -12.92 2.06 5.11
N LEU A 60 -13.97 2.24 5.91
CA LEU A 60 -14.68 1.15 6.55
C LEU A 60 -15.38 0.25 5.51
N ALA A 61 -15.41 -1.05 5.84
CA ALA A 61 -16.30 -2.05 5.29
C ALA A 61 -16.79 -2.94 6.44
N TYR A 62 -18.01 -3.44 6.32
CA TYR A 62 -18.72 -4.06 7.44
C TYR A 62 -18.78 -5.59 7.35
N SER A 63 -18.23 -6.18 6.29
CA SER A 63 -18.17 -7.63 6.11
C SER A 63 -17.00 -8.06 5.24
N PRO A 64 -16.54 -9.33 5.36
CA PRO A 64 -15.52 -9.88 4.46
C PRO A 64 -15.95 -9.85 2.99
N GLN A 65 -17.23 -10.06 2.71
CA GLN A 65 -17.79 -10.03 1.36
C GLN A 65 -17.74 -8.61 0.77
N GLU A 66 -18.06 -7.61 1.57
CA GLU A 66 -17.94 -6.21 1.17
C GLU A 66 -16.48 -5.82 0.91
N ASN A 67 -15.56 -6.23 1.79
CA ASN A 67 -14.12 -6.01 1.61
C ASN A 67 -13.62 -6.65 0.31
N ALA A 68 -14.01 -7.88 0.01
CA ALA A 68 -13.64 -8.56 -1.23
C ALA A 68 -14.15 -7.80 -2.47
N LYS A 69 -15.39 -7.32 -2.43
CA LYS A 69 -15.97 -6.51 -3.50
C LYS A 69 -15.19 -5.21 -3.71
N ILE A 70 -14.90 -4.48 -2.61
CA ILE A 70 -14.11 -3.24 -2.66
C ILE A 70 -12.72 -3.50 -3.24
N ALA A 71 -12.03 -4.56 -2.80
CA ALA A 71 -10.72 -4.93 -3.33
C ALA A 71 -10.77 -5.18 -4.85
N LEU A 72 -11.79 -5.92 -5.32
CA LEU A 72 -12.01 -6.14 -6.76
C LEU A 72 -12.30 -4.83 -7.52
N GLU A 73 -13.08 -3.92 -6.95
CA GLU A 73 -13.36 -2.62 -7.55
C GLU A 73 -12.10 -1.75 -7.66
N ILE A 74 -11.23 -1.78 -6.63
CA ILE A 74 -9.94 -1.06 -6.64
C ILE A 74 -9.03 -1.60 -7.74
N VAL A 75 -8.75 -2.92 -7.74
CA VAL A 75 -7.77 -3.48 -8.69
C VAL A 75 -8.25 -3.42 -10.14
N ASN A 76 -9.56 -3.38 -10.38
CA ASN A 76 -10.16 -3.16 -11.69
C ASN A 76 -10.31 -1.67 -12.07
N GLY A 77 -9.80 -0.74 -11.25
CA GLY A 77 -9.85 0.70 -11.50
C GLY A 77 -11.24 1.33 -11.46
N LYS A 78 -12.22 0.66 -10.86
CA LYS A 78 -13.60 1.14 -10.72
C LYS A 78 -13.77 2.06 -9.52
N GLU A 79 -13.08 1.78 -8.41
CA GLU A 79 -13.01 2.65 -7.22
C GLU A 79 -12.05 3.81 -7.50
N ARG A 80 -12.46 5.04 -7.20
CA ARG A 80 -11.70 6.28 -7.48
C ARG A 80 -11.54 7.18 -6.25
N GLY A 81 -12.01 6.72 -5.09
CA GLY A 81 -12.04 7.49 -3.85
C GLY A 81 -10.93 7.10 -2.85
N PRO A 82 -11.13 7.46 -1.57
CA PRO A 82 -10.16 7.25 -0.51
C PRO A 82 -9.69 5.80 -0.35
N LYS A 83 -10.54 4.81 -0.64
CA LYS A 83 -10.17 3.39 -0.55
C LYS A 83 -9.09 3.01 -1.58
N ARG A 84 -9.17 3.56 -2.80
CA ARG A 84 -8.10 3.43 -3.80
C ARG A 84 -6.84 4.19 -3.39
N ASP A 85 -7.01 5.40 -2.87
CA ASP A 85 -5.90 6.27 -2.53
C ASP A 85 -5.05 5.69 -1.38
N VAL A 86 -5.67 5.09 -0.35
CA VAL A 86 -4.93 4.44 0.75
C VAL A 86 -4.17 3.21 0.26
N VAL A 87 -4.73 2.43 -0.67
CA VAL A 87 -4.03 1.30 -1.29
C VAL A 87 -2.83 1.79 -2.10
N ALA A 88 -3.00 2.87 -2.87
CA ALA A 88 -1.90 3.46 -3.64
C ALA A 88 -0.80 4.03 -2.74
N LEU A 89 -1.14 4.65 -1.60
CA LEU A 89 -0.20 5.16 -0.62
C LEU A 89 0.68 4.03 -0.04
N ASN A 90 0.06 2.94 0.40
CA ASN A 90 0.76 1.79 0.98
C ASN A 90 1.57 1.02 -0.07
N ALA A 91 1.03 0.81 -1.27
CA ALA A 91 1.79 0.22 -2.39
C ALA A 91 2.98 1.10 -2.79
N GLY A 92 2.82 2.43 -2.78
CA GLY A 92 3.89 3.38 -3.03
C GLY A 92 5.06 3.24 -2.05
N ALA A 93 4.76 3.02 -0.76
CA ALA A 93 5.78 2.72 0.25
C ALA A 93 6.55 1.43 -0.08
N ALA A 94 5.86 0.37 -0.50
CA ALA A 94 6.48 -0.89 -0.91
C ALA A 94 7.39 -0.70 -2.15
N PHE A 95 6.97 0.07 -3.14
CA PHE A 95 7.80 0.38 -4.31
C PHE A 95 9.05 1.20 -3.95
N LEU A 96 8.95 2.08 -2.95
CA LEU A 96 10.10 2.84 -2.46
C LEU A 96 11.11 1.93 -1.71
N VAL A 97 10.63 1.01 -0.87
CA VAL A 97 11.46 0.04 -0.14
C VAL A 97 12.21 -0.86 -1.11
N THR A 98 11.54 -1.34 -2.16
CA THR A 98 12.16 -2.22 -3.18
C THR A 98 13.09 -1.48 -4.14
N GLY A 99 13.13 -0.13 -4.08
CA GLY A 99 13.93 0.68 -4.99
C GLY A 99 13.36 0.82 -6.41
N THR A 100 12.10 0.41 -6.62
CA THR A 100 11.38 0.58 -7.89
C THR A 100 11.18 2.05 -8.23
N VAL A 101 11.01 2.88 -7.20
CA VAL A 101 10.88 4.34 -7.30
C VAL A 101 11.86 5.04 -6.36
N LYS A 102 12.06 6.35 -6.53
CA LYS A 102 13.03 7.13 -5.76
C LYS A 102 12.44 7.87 -4.56
N ASN A 103 11.16 8.17 -4.57
CA ASN A 103 10.44 8.90 -3.52
C ASN A 103 8.98 8.43 -3.39
N PHE A 104 8.29 8.88 -2.35
CA PHE A 104 6.91 8.49 -2.08
C PHE A 104 5.92 8.96 -3.15
N SER A 105 6.08 10.19 -3.65
CA SER A 105 5.18 10.75 -4.66
C SER A 105 5.21 9.91 -5.94
N ASP A 106 6.43 9.57 -6.43
CA ASP A 106 6.58 8.67 -7.57
C ASP A 106 5.97 7.29 -7.29
N GLY A 107 6.10 6.78 -6.05
CA GLY A 107 5.53 5.51 -5.63
C GLY A 107 4.01 5.50 -5.72
N VAL A 108 3.36 6.52 -5.19
CA VAL A 108 1.90 6.69 -5.26
C VAL A 108 1.44 6.78 -6.71
N GLN A 109 2.09 7.61 -7.53
CA GLN A 109 1.74 7.75 -8.95
C GLN A 109 1.93 6.44 -9.71
N PHE A 110 3.00 5.71 -9.44
CA PHE A 110 3.25 4.40 -10.04
C PHE A 110 2.17 3.39 -9.63
N ALA A 111 1.78 3.34 -8.35
CA ALA A 111 0.70 2.47 -7.87
C ALA A 111 -0.64 2.78 -8.57
N LEU A 112 -0.98 4.06 -8.70
CA LEU A 112 -2.19 4.49 -9.42
C LEU A 112 -2.15 4.06 -10.89
N GLN A 113 -1.01 4.18 -11.56
CA GLN A 113 -0.83 3.73 -12.95
C GLN A 113 -0.96 2.20 -13.09
N VAL A 114 -0.43 1.42 -12.14
CA VAL A 114 -0.56 -0.05 -12.11
C VAL A 114 -2.03 -0.46 -12.02
N ILE A 115 -2.81 0.22 -11.18
CA ILE A 115 -4.25 0.00 -11.07
C ILE A 115 -4.95 0.37 -12.37
N ASP A 116 -4.70 1.58 -12.90
CA ASP A 116 -5.39 2.11 -14.08
C ASP A 116 -5.10 1.34 -15.38
N LYS A 117 -3.94 0.70 -15.47
CA LYS A 117 -3.55 -0.18 -16.59
C LYS A 117 -4.05 -1.62 -16.44
N GLY A 118 -4.77 -1.96 -15.35
CA GLY A 118 -5.28 -3.30 -15.09
C GLY A 118 -4.22 -4.31 -14.63
N LEU A 119 -2.96 -3.92 -14.41
CA LEU A 119 -1.89 -4.84 -14.02
C LEU A 119 -2.11 -5.45 -12.63
N ALA A 120 -2.76 -4.71 -11.72
CA ALA A 120 -3.16 -5.22 -10.42
C ALA A 120 -4.22 -6.33 -10.54
N ALA A 121 -5.21 -6.14 -11.41
CA ALA A 121 -6.25 -7.14 -11.70
C ALA A 121 -5.65 -8.40 -12.31
N ASP A 122 -4.76 -8.28 -13.30
CA ASP A 122 -4.05 -9.41 -13.91
C ASP A 122 -3.24 -10.20 -12.88
N THR A 123 -2.58 -9.50 -11.96
CA THR A 123 -1.80 -10.13 -10.89
C THR A 123 -2.72 -10.92 -9.94
N LEU A 124 -3.83 -10.34 -9.51
CA LEU A 124 -4.81 -11.02 -8.67
C LEU A 124 -5.36 -12.28 -9.37
N TYR A 125 -5.73 -12.19 -10.66
CA TYR A 125 -6.19 -13.34 -11.43
C TYR A 125 -5.17 -14.47 -11.47
N ARG A 126 -3.88 -14.15 -11.67
CA ARG A 126 -2.79 -15.14 -11.66
C ARG A 126 -2.62 -15.80 -10.30
N ILE A 127 -2.73 -15.03 -9.20
CA ILE A 127 -2.66 -15.56 -7.83
C ILE A 127 -3.82 -16.54 -7.59
N VAL A 128 -5.05 -16.15 -7.92
CA VAL A 128 -6.24 -17.00 -7.76
C VAL A 128 -6.10 -18.29 -8.56
N LYS A 129 -5.68 -18.18 -9.82
CA LYS A 129 -5.45 -19.35 -10.69
C LYS A 129 -4.39 -20.29 -10.10
N PHE A 130 -3.28 -19.75 -9.61
CA PHE A 130 -2.20 -20.54 -9.02
C PHE A 130 -2.65 -21.24 -7.73
N THR A 131 -3.31 -20.55 -6.81
CA THR A 131 -3.76 -21.13 -5.55
C THR A 131 -4.81 -22.23 -5.76
N ASN A 132 -5.72 -22.07 -6.73
CA ASN A 132 -6.71 -23.11 -7.06
C ASN A 132 -6.04 -24.36 -7.65
N SER A 133 -5.00 -24.20 -8.48
CA SER A 133 -4.28 -25.35 -9.06
C SER A 133 -3.52 -26.19 -8.02
N ILE A 134 -3.13 -25.60 -6.90
CA ILE A 134 -2.52 -26.34 -5.78
C ILE A 134 -3.56 -27.15 -5.01
N GLY A 135 -4.79 -26.61 -4.83
CA GLY A 135 -5.88 -27.30 -4.14
C GLY A 135 -6.44 -28.50 -4.91
N GLU A 136 -6.27 -28.55 -6.23
CA GLU A 136 -6.69 -29.70 -7.08
C GLU A 136 -5.63 -30.81 -7.11
N ALA A 137 -4.40 -30.53 -6.67
CA ALA A 137 -3.28 -31.47 -6.69
C ALA A 137 -3.03 -32.16 -5.31
N ALA A 138 -3.79 -31.82 -4.29
CA ALA A 138 -3.75 -32.38 -2.93
C ALA A 138 -4.93 -33.29 -2.64
#